data_f676e91c17083238b74bb8f1596bdf36
#
_entry.id   f676e91c17083238b74bb8f1596bdf36
#
_cell.length_a   1.000
_cell.length_b   1.000
_cell.length_c   1.000
_cell.angle_alpha   90.00
_cell.angle_beta   90.00
_cell.angle_gamma   90.00
#
_symmetry.space_group_name_H-M   'P 1'
#
loop_
_entity.id
_entity.type
_entity.pdbx_description
1 polymer ?
#
loop_
_entity_poly.entity_id
_entity_poly.type
_entity_poly.pdbx_seq_one_letter_code
_entity_poly.pdbx_strand_id
1 'polypeptide(L)'
;LGPQTGASSGNPTAIDPATGLYTHNHMLRHMLTGQWGETIQSITPGSLFANSYTWNIPNQITGYPLSPAIDPVNLAVVAFVSEGQQEILSGTELYPSIIFPNSYDAYFMSVTANDVVCSNSNDLEVTFRNYGNQNLTSLDIEYSIGSGPTLTYNWTGNLAPAGTETVIIPNVAFTPGTSKTTDRFFSSKFTNK
;
A
#
# COMPACT_ATOMS: atom_id res chain seq x y z
N LEU A 1 -2.04 -7.04 0.49
CA LEU A 1 -3.26 -7.72 0.94
C LEU A 1 -3.66 -8.71 -0.14
N GLY A 2 -3.64 -10.01 0.16
CA GLY A 2 -4.13 -11.05 -0.75
C GLY A 2 -5.56 -11.42 -0.38
N PRO A 3 -6.53 -11.37 -1.30
CA PRO A 3 -7.88 -11.84 -1.00
C PRO A 3 -7.83 -13.36 -0.84
N GLN A 4 -8.26 -13.84 0.30
CA GLN A 4 -8.47 -15.25 0.54
C GLN A 4 -9.94 -15.44 0.94
N THR A 5 -10.69 -16.11 0.07
CA THR A 5 -12.07 -16.52 0.39
C THR A 5 -12.08 -17.77 1.23
N GLY A 6 -12.98 -17.88 2.19
CA GLY A 6 -13.26 -19.11 2.94
C GLY A 6 -12.44 -19.35 4.19
N ALA A 7 -11.70 -18.37 4.69
CA ALA A 7 -11.11 -18.47 6.02
C ALA A 7 -12.18 -18.26 7.08
N SER A 8 -12.77 -19.31 7.58
CA SER A 8 -13.43 -19.28 8.90
C SER A 8 -12.34 -19.18 9.97
N SER A 9 -11.64 -18.06 9.99
CA SER A 9 -10.61 -17.82 10.98
C SER A 9 -11.27 -17.43 12.29
N GLY A 10 -10.73 -17.89 13.39
CA GLY A 10 -11.16 -17.47 14.73
C GLY A 10 -10.84 -15.98 15.04
N ASN A 11 -10.47 -15.18 14.06
CA ASN A 11 -10.23 -13.75 14.21
C ASN A 11 -11.12 -12.93 13.26
N PRO A 12 -12.34 -12.56 13.71
CA PRO A 12 -13.27 -11.78 12.90
C PRO A 12 -12.76 -10.37 12.55
N THR A 13 -11.79 -9.82 13.29
CA THR A 13 -11.22 -8.49 13.00
C THR A 13 -10.26 -8.50 11.82
N ALA A 14 -9.85 -9.66 11.34
CA ALA A 14 -9.02 -9.83 10.16
C ALA A 14 -9.84 -9.91 8.86
N ILE A 15 -11.17 -9.86 8.94
CA ILE A 15 -12.04 -9.87 7.77
C ILE A 15 -12.49 -8.44 7.50
N ASP A 16 -12.22 -7.94 6.32
CA ASP A 16 -12.76 -6.67 5.85
C ASP A 16 -14.29 -6.81 5.71
N PRO A 17 -15.08 -6.04 6.49
CA PRO A 17 -16.53 -6.17 6.48
C PRO A 17 -17.19 -5.75 5.15
N ALA A 18 -16.52 -4.92 4.35
CA ALA A 18 -17.05 -4.45 3.07
C ALA A 18 -16.87 -5.48 1.96
N THR A 19 -15.76 -6.22 1.97
CA THR A 19 -15.41 -7.17 0.91
C THR A 19 -15.55 -8.63 1.32
N GLY A 20 -15.65 -8.92 2.62
CA GLY A 20 -15.64 -10.28 3.17
C GLY A 20 -14.30 -11.00 2.98
N LEU A 21 -13.25 -10.27 2.62
CA LEU A 21 -11.93 -10.84 2.35
C LEU A 21 -11.05 -10.79 3.60
N TYR A 22 -10.22 -11.81 3.74
CA TYR A 22 -9.28 -11.89 4.85
C TYR A 22 -8.07 -10.99 4.60
N THR A 23 -7.74 -10.14 5.57
CA THR A 23 -6.54 -9.30 5.57
C THR A 23 -5.38 -10.09 6.19
N HIS A 24 -4.40 -10.45 5.37
CA HIS A 24 -3.16 -11.06 5.83
C HIS A 24 -2.25 -10.00 6.43
N ASN A 25 -2.07 -10.04 7.74
CA ASN A 25 -1.04 -9.28 8.43
C ASN A 25 0.29 -10.05 8.40
N HIS A 26 1.41 -9.34 8.48
CA HIS A 26 2.77 -9.92 8.55
C HIS A 26 3.09 -10.87 7.39
N MET A 27 2.69 -10.53 6.17
CA MET A 27 3.04 -11.31 5.00
C MET A 27 4.53 -11.13 4.69
N LEU A 28 5.27 -12.25 4.67
CA LEU A 28 6.67 -12.27 4.25
C LEU A 28 6.81 -11.77 2.82
N ARG A 29 7.67 -10.78 2.60
CA ARG A 29 7.93 -10.18 1.28
C ARG A 29 9.27 -10.61 0.70
N HIS A 30 10.29 -10.69 1.55
CA HIS A 30 11.64 -11.04 1.15
C HIS A 30 12.44 -11.58 2.35
N MET A 31 13.40 -12.44 2.08
CA MET A 31 14.36 -12.94 3.07
C MET A 31 15.74 -12.41 2.71
N LEU A 32 16.25 -11.46 3.50
CA LEU A 32 17.55 -10.82 3.25
C LEU A 32 18.73 -11.80 3.29
N THR A 33 18.65 -12.78 4.18
CA THR A 33 19.69 -13.80 4.39
C THR A 33 19.34 -15.16 3.79
N GLY A 34 18.29 -15.20 2.93
CA GLY A 34 17.76 -16.45 2.40
C GLY A 34 16.96 -17.25 3.44
N GLN A 35 16.41 -18.39 3.01
CA GLN A 35 15.48 -19.18 3.82
C GLN A 35 16.13 -19.83 5.06
N TRP A 36 17.44 -19.99 5.08
CA TRP A 36 18.18 -20.64 6.16
C TRP A 36 19.02 -19.69 6.98
N GLY A 37 19.00 -18.39 6.66
CA GLY A 37 19.78 -17.39 7.33
C GLY A 37 21.29 -17.47 7.02
N GLU A 38 22.08 -16.77 7.81
CA GLU A 38 23.53 -16.79 7.78
C GLU A 38 24.09 -17.38 9.06
N THR A 39 25.15 -18.22 8.93
CA THR A 39 25.80 -18.79 10.10
C THR A 39 26.66 -17.74 10.77
N ILE A 40 26.40 -17.47 12.05
CA ILE A 40 27.27 -16.65 12.90
C ILE A 40 28.38 -17.54 13.43
N GLN A 41 29.59 -17.24 12.98
CA GLN A 41 30.79 -17.99 13.41
C GLN A 41 31.50 -17.27 14.56
N SER A 42 32.22 -18.05 15.36
CA SER A 42 33.10 -17.52 16.43
C SER A 42 32.34 -16.72 17.47
N ILE A 43 31.34 -17.33 18.08
CA ILE A 43 30.54 -16.71 19.17
C ILE A 43 31.31 -16.87 20.45
N THR A 44 31.94 -15.78 20.94
CA THR A 44 32.52 -15.69 22.27
C THR A 44 31.65 -14.75 23.12
N PRO A 45 31.44 -15.03 24.42
CA PRO A 45 30.68 -14.10 25.25
C PRO A 45 31.25 -12.69 25.19
N GLY A 46 30.37 -11.70 24.89
CA GLY A 46 30.75 -10.29 24.74
C GLY A 46 31.18 -9.87 23.32
N SER A 47 31.27 -10.79 22.36
CA SER A 47 31.52 -10.40 20.95
C SER A 47 30.29 -9.80 20.29
N LEU A 48 30.52 -8.83 19.40
CA LEU A 48 29.50 -8.21 18.56
C LEU A 48 29.53 -8.85 17.16
N PHE A 49 28.39 -9.33 16.71
CA PHE A 49 28.16 -9.63 15.30
C PHE A 49 27.38 -8.48 14.66
N ALA A 50 27.89 -7.92 13.57
CA ALA A 50 27.21 -6.88 12.80
C ALA A 50 27.33 -7.18 11.31
N ASN A 51 26.24 -7.02 10.59
CA ASN A 51 26.20 -7.15 9.15
C ASN A 51 25.26 -6.09 8.54
N SER A 52 25.42 -5.81 7.25
CA SER A 52 24.58 -4.87 6.51
C SER A 52 24.02 -5.54 5.27
N TYR A 53 22.73 -5.35 5.05
CA TYR A 53 22.02 -5.93 3.92
C TYR A 53 21.38 -4.82 3.08
N THR A 54 21.32 -5.05 1.78
CA THR A 54 20.64 -4.15 0.83
C THR A 54 19.65 -4.96 0.01
N TRP A 55 18.46 -4.44 -0.10
CA TRP A 55 17.42 -5.01 -0.95
C TRP A 55 16.70 -3.91 -1.72
N ASN A 56 16.62 -4.09 -3.04
CA ASN A 56 15.84 -3.19 -3.88
C ASN A 56 14.38 -3.63 -3.84
N ILE A 57 13.52 -2.82 -3.25
CA ILE A 57 12.09 -3.10 -3.12
C ILE A 57 11.46 -3.06 -4.53
N PRO A 58 10.92 -4.18 -5.05
CA PRO A 58 10.23 -4.16 -6.32
C PRO A 58 8.85 -3.49 -6.19
N ASN A 59 8.35 -2.91 -7.27
CA ASN A 59 7.01 -2.29 -7.27
C ASN A 59 5.88 -3.29 -6.98
N GLN A 60 6.08 -4.55 -7.35
CA GLN A 60 5.09 -5.62 -7.18
C GLN A 60 5.78 -6.93 -6.83
N ILE A 61 5.04 -7.80 -6.12
CA ILE A 61 5.48 -9.18 -5.88
C ILE A 61 5.08 -10.02 -7.09
N THR A 62 6.07 -10.61 -7.75
CA THR A 62 5.83 -11.53 -8.87
C THR A 62 5.44 -12.93 -8.40
N GLY A 63 4.68 -13.67 -9.21
CA GLY A 63 4.30 -15.06 -8.92
C GLY A 63 3.02 -15.24 -8.12
N TYR A 64 2.33 -14.16 -7.76
CA TYR A 64 1.00 -14.23 -7.15
C TYR A 64 -0.08 -13.82 -8.16
N PRO A 65 -1.29 -14.40 -8.11
CA PRO A 65 -2.35 -14.11 -9.07
C PRO A 65 -2.73 -12.64 -9.18
N LEU A 66 -2.57 -11.87 -8.11
CA LEU A 66 -2.93 -10.46 -8.04
C LEU A 66 -1.72 -9.52 -8.00
N SER A 67 -0.49 -10.05 -8.01
CA SER A 67 0.75 -9.27 -7.99
C SER A 67 0.64 -7.99 -7.14
N PRO A 68 0.37 -8.09 -5.83
CA PRO A 68 0.07 -6.92 -5.01
C PRO A 68 1.26 -5.97 -4.98
N ALA A 69 0.97 -4.67 -5.05
CA ALA A 69 1.96 -3.63 -4.88
C ALA A 69 2.58 -3.69 -3.48
N ILE A 70 3.85 -3.37 -3.38
CA ILE A 70 4.54 -3.24 -2.09
C ILE A 70 4.49 -1.76 -1.69
N ASP A 71 3.82 -1.49 -0.58
CA ASP A 71 3.84 -0.18 0.04
C ASP A 71 5.01 -0.10 1.03
N PRO A 72 6.06 0.67 0.74
CA PRO A 72 7.25 0.73 1.60
C PRO A 72 6.96 1.30 3.00
N VAL A 73 5.93 2.13 3.14
CA VAL A 73 5.51 2.70 4.44
C VAL A 73 5.01 1.63 5.41
N ASN A 74 4.50 0.52 4.88
CA ASN A 74 3.94 -0.58 5.66
C ASN A 74 4.91 -1.78 5.78
N LEU A 75 6.19 -1.58 5.49
CA LEU A 75 7.20 -2.63 5.66
C LEU A 75 7.74 -2.65 7.08
N ALA A 76 7.91 -3.84 7.61
CA ALA A 76 8.68 -4.10 8.82
C ALA A 76 9.86 -5.02 8.50
N VAL A 77 10.97 -4.82 9.19
CA VAL A 77 12.12 -5.71 9.15
C VAL A 77 12.10 -6.54 10.42
N VAL A 78 12.09 -7.85 10.28
CA VAL A 78 12.17 -8.79 11.38
C VAL A 78 13.52 -9.47 11.34
N ALA A 79 14.25 -9.44 12.45
CA ALA A 79 15.49 -10.16 12.64
C ALA A 79 15.34 -11.14 13.79
N PHE A 80 15.86 -12.33 13.64
CA PHE A 80 15.92 -13.31 14.71
C PHE A 80 17.19 -14.14 14.64
N VAL A 81 17.60 -14.64 15.78
CA VAL A 81 18.74 -15.54 15.94
C VAL A 81 18.22 -16.91 16.39
N SER A 82 18.68 -17.95 15.74
CA SER A 82 18.28 -19.31 16.07
C SER A 82 19.49 -20.21 16.34
N GLU A 83 19.28 -21.19 17.17
CA GLU A 83 20.22 -22.31 17.31
C GLU A 83 19.76 -23.45 16.39
N GLY A 84 20.61 -23.77 15.43
CA GLY A 84 20.21 -24.65 14.33
C GLY A 84 19.05 -24.05 13.52
N GLN A 85 18.13 -24.91 13.08
CA GLN A 85 16.97 -24.50 12.26
C GLN A 85 15.62 -24.60 13.00
N GLN A 86 15.63 -24.78 14.30
CA GLN A 86 14.44 -25.12 15.06
C GLN A 86 14.17 -24.23 16.27
N GLU A 87 15.18 -23.70 16.93
CA GLU A 87 15.02 -22.92 18.14
C GLU A 87 15.35 -21.45 17.93
N ILE A 88 14.36 -20.58 18.13
CA ILE A 88 14.57 -19.12 18.07
C ILE A 88 15.00 -18.66 19.47
N LEU A 89 16.24 -18.17 19.56
CA LEU A 89 16.82 -17.68 20.82
C LEU A 89 16.39 -16.24 21.13
N SER A 90 16.30 -15.40 20.11
CA SER A 90 15.92 -14.00 20.23
C SER A 90 15.46 -13.44 18.90
N GLY A 91 14.67 -12.36 18.93
CA GLY A 91 14.24 -11.66 17.75
C GLY A 91 13.75 -10.26 18.03
N THR A 92 13.69 -9.44 17.00
CA THR A 92 13.19 -8.08 17.05
C THR A 92 12.50 -7.71 15.74
N GLU A 93 11.58 -6.77 15.83
CA GLU A 93 10.92 -6.13 14.69
C GLU A 93 11.24 -4.64 14.72
N LEU A 94 11.50 -4.08 13.55
CA LEU A 94 11.76 -2.66 13.35
C LEU A 94 11.01 -2.15 12.12
N TYR A 95 10.35 -1.01 12.26
CA TYR A 95 9.79 -0.26 11.14
C TYR A 95 10.86 0.68 10.59
N PRO A 96 11.27 0.54 9.32
CA PRO A 96 12.34 1.36 8.76
C PRO A 96 11.92 2.82 8.64
N SER A 97 12.87 3.72 8.83
CA SER A 97 12.68 5.14 8.47
C SER A 97 12.67 5.28 6.95
N ILE A 98 11.69 5.98 6.43
CA ILE A 98 11.54 6.20 4.99
C ILE A 98 12.11 7.56 4.62
N ILE A 99 12.95 7.57 3.60
CA ILE A 99 13.47 8.79 2.99
C ILE A 99 12.79 8.98 1.63
N PHE A 100 11.97 9.99 1.52
CA PHE A 100 11.33 10.35 0.26
C PHE A 100 12.28 11.25 -0.56
N PRO A 101 12.63 10.87 -1.80
CA PRO A 101 13.62 11.60 -2.60
C PRO A 101 13.09 12.92 -3.14
N ASN A 102 11.78 13.02 -3.36
CA ASN A 102 11.15 14.19 -3.95
C ASN A 102 10.63 15.14 -2.86
N SER A 103 10.64 16.43 -3.12
CA SER A 103 10.03 17.41 -2.20
C SER A 103 8.52 17.25 -2.16
N TYR A 104 7.91 17.11 -3.31
CA TYR A 104 6.47 16.91 -3.47
C TYR A 104 6.24 15.70 -4.36
N ASP A 105 5.44 14.77 -3.88
CA ASP A 105 5.10 13.56 -4.61
C ASP A 105 3.78 13.01 -4.06
N ALA A 106 2.82 12.75 -4.92
CA ALA A 106 1.55 12.19 -4.53
C ALA A 106 1.33 10.85 -5.23
N TYR A 107 1.05 9.83 -4.44
CA TYR A 107 0.79 8.49 -4.92
C TYR A 107 -0.69 8.16 -4.80
N PHE A 108 -1.29 7.76 -5.91
CA PHE A 108 -2.66 7.26 -5.96
C PHE A 108 -2.76 5.90 -5.29
N MET A 109 -3.70 5.73 -4.37
CA MET A 109 -3.92 4.48 -3.66
C MET A 109 -5.18 3.75 -4.14
N SER A 110 -6.31 4.44 -4.15
CA SER A 110 -7.58 3.84 -4.53
C SER A 110 -8.61 4.87 -4.93
N VAL A 111 -9.62 4.41 -5.67
CA VAL A 111 -10.85 5.12 -5.90
C VAL A 111 -12.02 4.18 -5.63
N THR A 112 -13.03 4.68 -4.94
CA THR A 112 -14.29 3.97 -4.70
C THR A 112 -15.47 4.84 -5.08
N ALA A 113 -16.57 4.20 -5.43
CA ALA A 113 -17.85 4.84 -5.73
C ALA A 113 -18.97 3.89 -5.30
N ASN A 114 -20.15 4.40 -5.02
CA ASN A 114 -21.28 3.55 -4.73
C ASN A 114 -21.60 2.65 -5.93
N ASP A 115 -21.75 1.35 -5.69
CA ASP A 115 -21.98 0.34 -6.75
C ASP A 115 -23.35 0.44 -7.41
N VAL A 116 -24.34 0.94 -6.64
CA VAL A 116 -25.73 1.07 -7.12
C VAL A 116 -26.20 2.50 -6.90
N VAL A 117 -26.44 3.21 -7.99
CA VAL A 117 -27.00 4.55 -7.98
C VAL A 117 -28.19 4.64 -8.94
N CYS A 118 -29.27 5.25 -8.49
CA CYS A 118 -30.47 5.53 -9.29
C CYS A 118 -30.43 6.93 -9.92
N SER A 119 -29.23 7.52 -10.06
CA SER A 119 -29.00 8.87 -10.59
C SER A 119 -28.00 8.84 -11.72
N ASN A 120 -27.87 9.95 -12.44
CA ASN A 120 -26.87 10.14 -13.50
C ASN A 120 -25.54 10.66 -12.98
N SER A 121 -25.35 10.69 -11.66
CA SER A 121 -24.12 11.12 -11.01
C SER A 121 -23.85 10.29 -9.76
N ASN A 122 -22.58 10.22 -9.37
CA ASN A 122 -22.12 9.57 -8.16
C ASN A 122 -20.96 10.36 -7.58
N ASP A 123 -20.75 10.23 -6.29
CA ASP A 123 -19.56 10.75 -5.63
C ASP A 123 -18.43 9.74 -5.77
N LEU A 124 -17.22 10.24 -6.01
CA LEU A 124 -16.01 9.41 -6.03
C LEU A 124 -15.20 9.70 -4.78
N GLU A 125 -14.84 8.66 -4.07
CA GLU A 125 -13.86 8.72 -2.99
C GLU A 125 -12.48 8.37 -3.55
N VAL A 126 -11.57 9.33 -3.56
CA VAL A 126 -10.20 9.16 -4.04
C VAL A 126 -9.25 9.21 -2.86
N THR A 127 -8.50 8.13 -2.67
CA THR A 127 -7.49 8.04 -1.62
C THR A 127 -6.10 8.16 -2.24
N PHE A 128 -5.28 9.05 -1.67
CA PHE A 128 -3.89 9.25 -2.07
C PHE A 128 -2.98 9.43 -0.85
N ARG A 129 -1.69 9.27 -1.07
CA ARG A 129 -0.65 9.42 -0.04
C ARG A 129 0.41 10.41 -0.50
N ASN A 130 0.93 11.18 0.44
CA ASN A 130 2.09 12.04 0.20
C ASN A 130 3.38 11.21 0.28
N TYR A 131 4.06 11.00 -0.85
CA TYR A 131 5.39 10.40 -0.95
C TYR A 131 6.50 11.45 -1.11
N GLY A 132 6.17 12.73 -0.92
CA GLY A 132 7.14 13.80 -0.81
C GLY A 132 7.69 13.94 0.61
N ASN A 133 8.83 14.64 0.74
CA ASN A 133 9.43 14.98 2.04
C ASN A 133 8.94 16.33 2.60
N GLN A 134 8.07 17.03 1.88
CA GLN A 134 7.41 18.27 2.30
C GLN A 134 5.89 18.03 2.40
N ASN A 135 5.22 18.90 3.18
CA ASN A 135 3.76 18.86 3.26
C ASN A 135 3.15 19.17 1.88
N LEU A 136 2.23 18.32 1.44
CA LEU A 136 1.45 18.55 0.24
C LEU A 136 0.30 19.50 0.58
N THR A 137 0.27 20.67 -0.06
CA THR A 137 -0.72 21.71 0.24
C THR A 137 -1.75 21.91 -0.86
N SER A 138 -1.44 21.46 -2.08
CA SER A 138 -2.37 21.44 -3.20
C SER A 138 -2.07 20.30 -4.15
N LEU A 139 -3.09 19.80 -4.84
CA LEU A 139 -2.99 18.71 -5.78
C LEU A 139 -4.09 18.81 -6.83
N ASP A 140 -3.73 18.73 -8.10
CA ASP A 140 -4.68 18.58 -9.19
C ASP A 140 -4.91 17.07 -9.44
N ILE A 141 -6.11 16.58 -9.18
CA ILE A 141 -6.53 15.20 -9.41
C ILE A 141 -7.27 15.15 -10.74
N GLU A 142 -6.62 14.59 -11.76
CA GLU A 142 -7.22 14.36 -13.06
C GLU A 142 -7.93 13.00 -13.10
N TYR A 143 -9.15 12.97 -13.61
CA TYR A 143 -9.93 11.75 -13.70
C TYR A 143 -10.78 11.74 -14.98
N SER A 144 -11.15 10.55 -15.45
CA SER A 144 -12.07 10.35 -16.56
C SER A 144 -13.03 9.20 -16.27
N ILE A 145 -14.22 9.23 -16.85
CA ILE A 145 -15.22 8.16 -16.76
C ILE A 145 -15.30 7.44 -18.11
N GLY A 146 -14.91 6.17 -18.13
CA GLY A 146 -14.80 5.40 -19.37
C GLY A 146 -13.87 6.10 -20.38
N SER A 147 -14.33 6.27 -21.61
CA SER A 147 -13.61 7.01 -22.66
C SER A 147 -13.98 8.51 -22.73
N GLY A 148 -14.57 9.05 -21.67
CA GLY A 148 -14.96 10.45 -21.59
C GLY A 148 -13.76 11.41 -21.47
N PRO A 149 -14.03 12.73 -21.46
CA PRO A 149 -12.98 13.73 -21.30
C PRO A 149 -12.32 13.64 -19.92
N THR A 150 -11.06 14.08 -19.86
CA THR A 150 -10.36 14.26 -18.60
C THR A 150 -10.91 15.49 -17.88
N LEU A 151 -11.27 15.32 -16.63
CA LEU A 151 -11.74 16.34 -15.70
C LEU A 151 -10.69 16.53 -14.61
N THR A 152 -10.67 17.69 -13.96
CA THR A 152 -9.72 18.01 -12.90
C THR A 152 -10.46 18.43 -11.65
N TYR A 153 -10.08 17.84 -10.54
CA TYR A 153 -10.49 18.25 -9.20
C TYR A 153 -9.27 18.86 -8.49
N ASN A 154 -9.41 20.11 -8.03
CA ASN A 154 -8.35 20.81 -7.33
C ASN A 154 -8.51 20.57 -5.82
N TRP A 155 -7.59 19.81 -5.26
CA TRP A 155 -7.52 19.61 -3.82
C TRP A 155 -6.59 20.64 -3.17
N THR A 156 -6.96 21.11 -1.98
CA THR A 156 -6.10 21.93 -1.11
C THR A 156 -6.19 21.40 0.31
N GLY A 157 -5.05 21.35 1.01
CA GLY A 157 -4.98 20.81 2.35
C GLY A 157 -3.61 21.03 2.98
N ASN A 158 -3.24 20.15 3.90
CA ASN A 158 -1.92 20.15 4.54
C ASN A 158 -1.56 18.71 4.93
N LEU A 159 -1.18 17.90 3.95
CA LEU A 159 -0.88 16.48 4.15
C LEU A 159 0.61 16.27 4.38
N ALA A 160 0.97 15.84 5.58
CA ALA A 160 2.36 15.57 5.96
C ALA A 160 2.96 14.40 5.16
N PRO A 161 4.31 14.29 5.07
CA PRO A 161 5.00 13.12 4.51
C PRO A 161 4.48 11.79 5.07
N ALA A 162 4.34 10.79 4.23
CA ALA A 162 3.72 9.49 4.50
C ALA A 162 2.22 9.55 4.87
N GLY A 163 1.64 10.72 5.03
CA GLY A 163 0.22 10.89 5.32
C GLY A 163 -0.68 10.41 4.19
N THR A 164 -1.85 9.93 4.54
CA THR A 164 -2.89 9.47 3.60
C THR A 164 -4.14 10.31 3.80
N GLU A 165 -4.78 10.67 2.71
CA GLU A 165 -6.05 11.41 2.73
C GLU A 165 -7.03 10.85 1.72
N THR A 166 -8.30 10.85 2.08
CA THR A 166 -9.41 10.49 1.20
C THR A 166 -10.26 11.72 0.95
N VAL A 167 -10.45 12.07 -0.31
CA VAL A 167 -11.27 13.19 -0.74
C VAL A 167 -12.47 12.72 -1.50
N ILE A 168 -13.59 13.43 -1.38
CA ILE A 168 -14.81 13.18 -2.13
C ILE A 168 -14.87 14.15 -3.31
N ILE A 169 -14.92 13.63 -4.53
CA ILE A 169 -15.22 14.39 -5.73
C ILE A 169 -16.73 14.24 -5.97
N PRO A 170 -17.51 15.29 -5.70
CA PRO A 170 -18.96 15.16 -5.70
C PRO A 170 -19.57 15.22 -7.09
N ASN A 171 -20.73 14.59 -7.24
CA ASN A 171 -21.60 14.71 -8.43
C ASN A 171 -20.92 14.40 -9.76
N VAL A 172 -20.03 13.42 -9.80
CA VAL A 172 -19.39 13.00 -11.04
C VAL A 172 -20.43 12.39 -11.96
N ALA A 173 -20.69 13.04 -13.11
CA ALA A 173 -21.71 12.63 -14.06
C ALA A 173 -21.26 11.40 -14.87
N PHE A 174 -22.19 10.48 -15.14
CA PHE A 174 -21.98 9.32 -15.99
C PHE A 174 -23.27 8.96 -16.75
N THR A 175 -23.12 8.18 -17.82
CA THR A 175 -24.27 7.66 -18.58
C THR A 175 -24.69 6.32 -17.95
N PRO A 176 -25.93 6.18 -17.46
CA PRO A 176 -26.42 4.92 -16.90
C PRO A 176 -26.38 3.76 -17.90
N GLY A 177 -26.07 2.56 -17.43
CA GLY A 177 -26.13 1.33 -18.21
C GLY A 177 -24.89 0.93 -18.97
N THR A 178 -23.78 1.68 -18.88
CA THR A 178 -22.59 1.44 -19.71
C THR A 178 -21.36 0.92 -18.98
N SER A 179 -21.33 0.83 -17.65
CA SER A 179 -20.13 0.33 -16.99
C SER A 179 -20.37 -0.25 -15.61
N LYS A 180 -19.78 -1.43 -15.40
CA LYS A 180 -19.50 -1.94 -14.06
C LYS A 180 -18.33 -1.14 -13.47
N THR A 181 -18.26 -1.03 -12.16
CA THR A 181 -17.22 -0.31 -11.39
C THR A 181 -15.80 -0.75 -11.74
N THR A 182 -15.63 -1.96 -12.27
CA THR A 182 -14.34 -2.55 -12.69
C THR A 182 -13.78 -2.01 -14.02
N ASP A 183 -14.58 -1.36 -14.86
CA ASP A 183 -14.14 -0.89 -16.19
C ASP A 183 -13.78 0.60 -16.19
N ARG A 184 -13.71 1.24 -15.03
CA ARG A 184 -13.38 2.65 -14.91
C ARG A 184 -11.87 2.80 -14.81
N PHE A 185 -11.22 3.05 -15.94
CA PHE A 185 -9.82 3.46 -15.96
C PHE A 185 -9.73 4.89 -15.44
N PHE A 186 -9.23 5.04 -14.23
CA PHE A 186 -8.78 6.34 -13.73
C PHE A 186 -7.32 6.50 -14.15
N SER A 187 -7.06 7.42 -15.04
CA SER A 187 -5.71 7.96 -15.19
C SER A 187 -5.61 9.14 -14.23
N SER A 188 -4.98 8.94 -13.09
CA SER A 188 -4.66 10.04 -12.20
C SER A 188 -3.27 10.56 -12.56
N LYS A 189 -3.21 11.80 -13.02
CA LYS A 189 -1.97 12.54 -13.12
C LYS A 189 -1.98 13.56 -11.98
N PHE A 190 -1.04 13.43 -11.06
CA PHE A 190 -0.87 14.37 -9.99
C PHE A 190 0.11 15.45 -10.44
N THR A 191 -0.32 16.70 -10.42
CA THR A 191 0.55 17.85 -10.72
C THR A 191 0.58 18.73 -9.47
N ASN A 192 1.73 18.76 -8.82
CA ASN A 192 1.99 19.70 -7.73
C ASN A 192 2.06 21.12 -8.27
N LYS A 193 1.43 22.06 -7.58
CA LYS A 193 1.57 23.51 -7.84
C LYS A 193 2.42 24.15 -6.77
#